data_61420d28a29b93933c5e0bf388f435e5
#
_entry.id   61420d28a29b93933c5e0bf388f435e5
#
_cell.length_a   1.000
_cell.length_b   1.000
_cell.length_c   1.000
_cell.angle_alpha   90.00
_cell.angle_beta   90.00
_cell.angle_gamma   90.00
#
_symmetry.space_group_name_H-M   'P 1'
#
loop_
_entity.id
_entity.type
_entity.pdbx_description
1 polymer ?
#
loop_
_entity_poly.entity_id
_entity_poly.type
_entity_poly.pdbx_seq_one_letter_code
_entity_poly.pdbx_strand_id
1 'polypeptide(L)'
;MTVAGSLDRRYFMAASFLSLGLGAAARGQTTPPTVPGGPLPAGLPQPSETIDLWPGGAPGRPVKALVETVQERSTDRLVTDRAVFGISRPRMAVFRPDRPNGAAVLITPGGGYRWVVVDKEGYEMGRWLAARGFTAFVLFYRLPGEGWAAGPDVALSDAQRAMRLIRHRARDFAIEPERVSAMGFSAGGHLCADLATRFAAKTYVPVDAADALSAKPHSAAPIYPVVSMSAPDAHPGSRELLVGKAAAPAMEAAHSPHRNMPRDAPPLFLLHAEDDDAVPVNNTLLLRAAAKAQGVRVETHLFEFGGHGFGLRKAIGKPVEVWPELWRAWARTTGLAL
;
A
#
# COMPACT_ATOMS: atom_id res chain seq x y z
N MET A 1 20.38 44.65 31.49
CA MET A 1 20.96 43.54 32.28
C MET A 1 20.75 42.27 31.51
N THR A 2 21.84 41.78 30.98
CA THR A 2 22.01 40.62 30.10
C THR A 2 22.02 39.35 30.93
N VAL A 3 21.32 38.29 30.51
CA VAL A 3 21.80 36.91 30.75
C VAL A 3 21.42 36.06 29.55
N ALA A 4 22.43 35.69 28.80
CA ALA A 4 22.40 34.65 27.80
C ALA A 4 22.55 33.29 28.45
N GLY A 5 21.73 32.30 28.06
CA GLY A 5 21.88 30.91 28.45
C GLY A 5 22.07 30.03 27.20
N SER A 6 23.31 29.62 26.97
CA SER A 6 23.70 28.69 25.96
C SER A 6 23.21 27.27 26.28
N LEU A 7 22.56 26.57 25.36
CA LEU A 7 22.31 25.15 25.46
C LEU A 7 23.36 24.37 24.65
N ASP A 8 24.07 23.55 25.38
CA ASP A 8 25.24 22.78 24.97
C ASP A 8 24.83 21.55 24.12
N ARG A 9 25.51 21.40 23.00
CA ARG A 9 25.50 20.19 22.16
C ARG A 9 26.57 19.25 22.72
N ARG A 10 26.22 18.05 23.08
CA ARG A 10 27.05 16.82 23.06
C ARG A 10 26.34 15.68 23.78
N TYR A 11 26.07 14.58 23.05
CA TYR A 11 26.36 13.18 23.46
C TYR A 11 25.97 12.25 22.33
N PHE A 12 26.98 11.95 21.51
CA PHE A 12 27.06 10.67 20.77
C PHE A 12 28.02 9.79 21.57
N MET A 13 27.54 8.66 22.10
CA MET A 13 28.42 7.58 22.55
C MET A 13 28.13 6.35 21.72
N ALA A 14 29.15 5.92 20.96
CA ALA A 14 29.22 4.62 20.34
C ALA A 14 29.60 3.57 21.39
N ALA A 15 28.80 2.51 21.50
CA ALA A 15 29.16 1.32 22.25
C ALA A 15 29.42 0.17 21.28
N SER A 16 30.68 -0.22 21.15
CA SER A 16 31.10 -1.43 20.49
C SER A 16 30.95 -2.62 21.44
N PHE A 17 30.20 -3.66 21.06
CA PHE A 17 30.21 -4.95 21.72
C PHE A 17 30.77 -6.01 20.78
N LEU A 18 31.92 -6.57 21.18
CA LEU A 18 32.47 -7.82 20.68
C LEU A 18 31.68 -8.98 21.31
N SER A 19 31.14 -9.92 20.55
CA SER A 19 30.67 -11.20 21.07
C SER A 19 31.18 -12.35 20.23
N LEU A 20 31.80 -13.29 20.95
CA LEU A 20 32.35 -14.56 20.49
C LEU A 20 31.24 -15.48 19.96
N GLY A 21 31.59 -16.25 18.93
CA GLY A 21 30.73 -17.21 18.28
C GLY A 21 30.46 -18.49 19.06
N LEU A 22 29.31 -19.05 18.83
CA LEU A 22 29.01 -20.47 19.03
C LEU A 22 28.16 -20.93 17.82
N GLY A 23 28.62 -22.00 17.20
CA GLY A 23 28.04 -22.52 15.97
C GLY A 23 26.61 -23.05 16.14
N ALA A 24 25.77 -22.75 15.16
CA ALA A 24 24.45 -23.36 14.99
C ALA A 24 24.30 -23.88 13.55
N ALA A 25 23.72 -25.06 13.47
CA ALA A 25 23.54 -25.89 12.30
C ALA A 25 22.91 -25.17 11.10
N ALA A 26 23.43 -25.46 9.91
CA ALA A 26 22.93 -25.01 8.62
C ALA A 26 21.47 -25.47 8.39
N ARG A 27 20.53 -24.55 8.57
CA ARG A 27 19.20 -24.63 7.93
C ARG A 27 19.34 -24.05 6.53
N GLY A 28 18.88 -24.78 5.53
CA GLY A 28 18.96 -24.40 4.13
C GLY A 28 18.47 -22.96 3.93
N GLN A 29 19.38 -22.09 3.52
CA GLN A 29 19.06 -20.73 3.11
C GLN A 29 18.33 -20.79 1.76
N THR A 30 17.02 -20.65 1.80
CA THR A 30 16.29 -20.18 0.61
C THR A 30 16.75 -18.74 0.38
N THR A 31 17.50 -18.52 -0.67
CA THR A 31 17.89 -17.17 -1.13
C THR A 31 16.62 -16.32 -1.26
N PRO A 32 16.53 -15.14 -0.60
CA PRO A 32 15.39 -14.27 -0.80
C PRO A 32 15.28 -13.91 -2.27
N PRO A 33 14.05 -13.88 -2.84
CA PRO A 33 13.87 -13.53 -4.25
C PRO A 33 14.42 -12.11 -4.47
N THR A 34 15.44 -12.02 -5.31
CA THR A 34 16.01 -10.75 -5.76
C THR A 34 14.95 -10.00 -6.54
N VAL A 35 14.45 -8.88 -6.00
CA VAL A 35 13.72 -7.91 -6.81
C VAL A 35 14.73 -7.37 -7.83
N PRO A 36 14.50 -7.53 -9.15
CA PRO A 36 15.40 -6.96 -10.14
C PRO A 36 15.49 -5.44 -9.93
N GLY A 37 16.70 -4.89 -9.90
CA GLY A 37 16.90 -3.45 -9.70
C GLY A 37 17.77 -3.13 -8.50
N GLY A 38 19.06 -3.41 -8.58
CA GLY A 38 20.12 -3.01 -7.65
C GLY A 38 19.93 -3.39 -6.17
N PRO A 39 20.98 -3.52 -5.41
CA PRO A 39 20.88 -3.76 -3.98
C PRO A 39 20.22 -2.54 -3.31
N LEU A 40 19.28 -2.81 -2.39
CA LEU A 40 18.82 -1.79 -1.46
C LEU A 40 19.99 -1.27 -0.62
N PRO A 41 19.93 -0.04 -0.09
CA PRO A 41 20.96 0.47 0.81
C PRO A 41 21.32 -0.57 1.86
N ALA A 42 22.60 -0.83 2.03
CA ALA A 42 23.10 -1.82 2.99
C ALA A 42 22.59 -1.49 4.40
N GLY A 43 22.06 -2.49 5.10
CA GLY A 43 21.61 -2.36 6.49
C GLY A 43 20.10 -2.16 6.68
N LEU A 44 19.30 -1.94 5.64
CA LEU A 44 17.85 -1.88 5.80
C LEU A 44 17.20 -3.28 5.75
N PRO A 45 16.22 -3.60 6.62
CA PRO A 45 15.49 -4.86 6.57
C PRO A 45 14.87 -5.12 5.20
N GLN A 46 15.12 -6.33 4.67
CA GLN A 46 14.57 -6.81 3.40
C GLN A 46 13.26 -7.55 3.65
N PRO A 47 12.41 -7.74 2.61
CA PRO A 47 11.29 -8.66 2.72
C PRO A 47 11.79 -10.05 3.13
N SER A 48 11.10 -10.68 4.09
CA SER A 48 11.46 -12.01 4.58
C SER A 48 11.11 -13.12 3.58
N GLU A 49 10.09 -12.89 2.75
CA GLU A 49 9.62 -13.81 1.72
C GLU A 49 8.78 -13.08 0.67
N THR A 50 8.46 -13.80 -0.41
CA THR A 50 7.51 -13.36 -1.45
C THR A 50 6.42 -14.41 -1.61
N ILE A 51 5.15 -13.99 -1.75
CA ILE A 51 4.00 -14.85 -1.93
C ILE A 51 3.38 -14.56 -3.29
N ASP A 52 3.43 -15.52 -4.20
CA ASP A 52 2.71 -15.43 -5.49
C ASP A 52 1.20 -15.49 -5.25
N LEU A 53 0.43 -14.63 -5.93
CA LEU A 53 -1.03 -14.62 -5.76
C LEU A 53 -1.71 -15.77 -6.51
N TRP A 54 -1.16 -16.19 -7.63
CA TRP A 54 -1.78 -17.11 -8.57
C TRP A 54 -0.89 -18.32 -8.84
N PRO A 55 -1.07 -19.44 -8.12
CA PRO A 55 -0.18 -20.63 -8.24
C PRO A 55 -0.10 -21.20 -9.66
N GLY A 56 -1.24 -21.17 -10.40
CA GLY A 56 -1.32 -21.60 -11.81
C GLY A 56 -0.96 -20.52 -12.83
N GLY A 57 -0.45 -19.36 -12.37
CA GLY A 57 -0.24 -18.16 -13.17
C GLY A 57 -1.45 -17.24 -13.19
N ALA A 58 -1.20 -15.93 -13.35
CA ALA A 58 -2.24 -14.91 -13.34
C ALA A 58 -3.26 -15.12 -14.47
N PRO A 59 -4.58 -15.06 -14.19
CA PRO A 59 -5.61 -15.28 -15.21
C PRO A 59 -5.71 -14.10 -16.20
N GLY A 60 -6.17 -14.38 -17.42
CA GLY A 60 -6.46 -13.35 -18.41
C GLY A 60 -5.22 -12.65 -18.97
N ARG A 61 -4.15 -13.40 -19.22
CA ARG A 61 -2.87 -12.87 -19.71
C ARG A 61 -3.02 -12.07 -21.02
N PRO A 62 -2.30 -10.95 -21.15
CA PRO A 62 -2.23 -10.21 -22.40
C PRO A 62 -1.68 -11.07 -23.55
N VAL A 63 -2.12 -10.78 -24.77
CA VAL A 63 -1.61 -11.44 -26.01
C VAL A 63 -0.10 -11.18 -26.16
N LYS A 64 0.33 -9.94 -25.89
CA LYS A 64 1.75 -9.58 -25.84
C LYS A 64 2.33 -9.99 -24.51
N ALA A 65 3.39 -10.80 -24.53
CA ALA A 65 4.09 -11.18 -23.31
C ALA A 65 4.63 -9.94 -22.59
N LEU A 66 4.37 -9.85 -21.30
CA LEU A 66 4.90 -8.79 -20.44
C LEU A 66 6.29 -9.18 -19.96
N VAL A 67 7.19 -8.18 -19.95
CA VAL A 67 8.52 -8.27 -19.34
C VAL A 67 8.53 -7.36 -18.12
N GLU A 68 8.64 -7.96 -16.95
CA GLU A 68 8.74 -7.19 -15.72
C GLU A 68 10.01 -6.34 -15.75
N THR A 69 9.83 -5.06 -15.56
CA THR A 69 10.89 -4.06 -15.61
C THR A 69 10.90 -3.26 -14.30
N VAL A 70 12.08 -3.04 -13.77
CA VAL A 70 12.32 -2.18 -12.61
C VAL A 70 13.07 -0.95 -13.07
N GLN A 71 12.48 0.21 -12.81
CA GLN A 71 13.07 1.50 -13.11
C GLN A 71 13.44 2.21 -11.80
N GLU A 72 14.72 2.56 -11.63
CA GLU A 72 15.16 3.47 -10.57
C GLU A 72 14.80 4.90 -10.96
N ARG A 73 14.13 5.62 -10.07
CA ARG A 73 13.68 7.00 -10.26
C ARG A 73 14.45 8.01 -9.40
N SER A 74 15.23 7.51 -8.43
CA SER A 74 16.08 8.37 -7.59
C SER A 74 17.32 8.80 -8.36
N THR A 75 17.70 10.06 -8.21
CA THR A 75 19.01 10.58 -8.62
C THR A 75 20.02 10.55 -7.46
N ASP A 76 19.54 10.33 -6.24
CA ASP A 76 20.37 10.16 -5.06
C ASP A 76 20.77 8.68 -4.91
N ARG A 77 22.07 8.41 -4.93
CA ARG A 77 22.61 7.05 -4.81
C ARG A 77 22.42 6.41 -3.43
N LEU A 78 22.11 7.22 -2.42
CA LEU A 78 21.85 6.74 -1.06
C LEU A 78 20.39 6.35 -0.82
N VAL A 79 19.51 6.65 -1.78
CA VAL A 79 18.07 6.45 -1.68
C VAL A 79 17.56 5.73 -2.92
N THR A 80 16.87 4.61 -2.73
CA THR A 80 16.15 3.93 -3.81
C THR A 80 14.72 4.45 -3.93
N ASP A 81 14.22 4.60 -5.15
CA ASP A 81 12.83 4.94 -5.47
C ASP A 81 12.36 4.16 -6.71
N ARG A 82 12.40 2.82 -6.60
CA ARG A 82 12.11 1.92 -7.71
C ARG A 82 10.63 1.90 -8.04
N ALA A 83 10.34 1.86 -9.34
CA ALA A 83 9.02 1.64 -9.91
C ALA A 83 9.04 0.36 -10.75
N VAL A 84 8.01 -0.48 -10.63
CA VAL A 84 7.90 -1.78 -11.31
C VAL A 84 6.69 -1.78 -12.23
N PHE A 85 6.86 -2.28 -13.46
CA PHE A 85 5.79 -2.48 -14.44
C PHE A 85 6.03 -3.76 -15.26
N GLY A 86 5.07 -4.15 -16.09
CA GLY A 86 5.12 -5.44 -16.78
C GLY A 86 4.96 -6.62 -15.84
N ILE A 87 4.22 -6.45 -14.73
CA ILE A 87 4.06 -7.44 -13.67
C ILE A 87 3.22 -8.61 -14.16
N SER A 88 3.86 -9.66 -14.66
CA SER A 88 3.22 -10.89 -15.11
C SER A 88 2.99 -11.93 -14.01
N ARG A 89 3.69 -11.75 -12.86
CA ARG A 89 3.56 -12.57 -11.64
C ARG A 89 3.22 -11.68 -10.46
N PRO A 90 1.93 -11.32 -10.29
CA PRO A 90 1.50 -10.51 -9.14
C PRO A 90 1.76 -11.28 -7.84
N ARG A 91 2.29 -10.56 -6.83
CA ARG A 91 2.82 -11.14 -5.60
C ARG A 91 2.79 -10.15 -4.45
N MET A 92 3.02 -10.62 -3.26
CA MET A 92 3.24 -9.81 -2.07
C MET A 92 4.67 -10.01 -1.56
N ALA A 93 5.39 -8.93 -1.30
CA ALA A 93 6.63 -8.94 -0.51
C ALA A 93 6.28 -8.75 0.97
N VAL A 94 6.81 -9.61 1.85
CA VAL A 94 6.40 -9.69 3.25
C VAL A 94 7.47 -9.10 4.16
N PHE A 95 7.07 -8.19 5.06
CA PHE A 95 7.89 -7.68 6.15
C PHE A 95 7.32 -8.22 7.46
N ARG A 96 8.06 -9.13 8.10
CA ARG A 96 7.69 -9.72 9.38
C ARG A 96 8.21 -8.87 10.54
N PRO A 97 7.42 -8.61 11.57
CA PRO A 97 7.90 -8.01 12.80
C PRO A 97 8.64 -9.05 13.66
N ASP A 98 9.61 -8.59 14.46
CA ASP A 98 10.28 -9.44 15.45
C ASP A 98 9.29 -9.92 16.53
N ARG A 99 8.31 -9.07 16.87
CA ARG A 99 7.25 -9.35 17.84
C ARG A 99 5.89 -9.03 17.22
N PRO A 100 5.20 -10.03 16.64
CA PRO A 100 3.88 -9.83 16.04
C PRO A 100 2.84 -9.38 17.07
N ASN A 101 2.04 -8.38 16.69
CA ASN A 101 0.90 -7.90 17.49
C ASN A 101 -0.44 -8.52 17.06
N GLY A 102 -0.42 -9.53 16.17
CA GLY A 102 -1.60 -10.19 15.62
C GLY A 102 -2.29 -9.47 14.48
N ALA A 103 -1.82 -8.28 14.10
CA ALA A 103 -2.41 -7.51 13.01
C ALA A 103 -1.54 -7.50 11.74
N ALA A 104 -2.21 -7.32 10.59
CA ALA A 104 -1.55 -7.21 9.30
C ALA A 104 -2.05 -6.01 8.50
N VAL A 105 -1.21 -5.54 7.57
CA VAL A 105 -1.55 -4.47 6.63
C VAL A 105 -1.15 -4.89 5.22
N LEU A 106 -2.12 -4.96 4.30
CA LEU A 106 -1.89 -5.02 2.87
C LEU A 106 -1.59 -3.61 2.36
N ILE A 107 -0.41 -3.41 1.78
CA ILE A 107 0.03 -2.13 1.23
C ILE A 107 -0.13 -2.18 -0.29
N THR A 108 -0.85 -1.20 -0.85
CA THR A 108 -1.02 -0.99 -2.28
C THR A 108 -0.28 0.29 -2.69
N PRO A 109 0.98 0.19 -3.19
CA PRO A 109 1.75 1.37 -3.60
C PRO A 109 1.14 2.08 -4.78
N GLY A 110 1.39 3.39 -4.92
CA GLY A 110 0.95 4.20 -6.04
C GLY A 110 1.81 4.04 -7.30
N GLY A 111 1.66 5.00 -8.19
CA GLY A 111 2.39 5.04 -9.47
C GLY A 111 1.48 5.30 -10.68
N GLY A 112 0.29 5.87 -10.48
CA GLY A 112 -0.62 6.32 -11.54
C GLY A 112 -1.19 5.19 -12.39
N TYR A 113 -1.22 3.95 -11.92
CA TYR A 113 -1.50 2.74 -12.69
C TYR A 113 -0.54 2.49 -13.89
N ARG A 114 0.53 3.30 -14.00
CA ARG A 114 1.62 3.11 -14.96
C ARG A 114 2.67 2.15 -14.42
N TRP A 115 2.88 2.15 -13.10
CA TRP A 115 3.84 1.32 -12.37
C TRP A 115 3.43 1.15 -10.91
N VAL A 116 4.17 0.31 -10.19
CA VAL A 116 4.05 0.14 -8.74
C VAL A 116 5.31 0.72 -8.08
N VAL A 117 5.19 1.79 -7.28
CA VAL A 117 6.30 2.49 -6.62
C VAL A 117 6.68 1.75 -5.34
N VAL A 118 7.56 0.75 -5.46
CA VAL A 118 7.76 -0.26 -4.41
C VAL A 118 8.56 0.21 -3.21
N ASP A 119 9.48 1.18 -3.36
CA ASP A 119 10.31 1.62 -2.24
C ASP A 119 9.58 2.63 -1.36
N LYS A 120 9.31 3.82 -1.89
CA LYS A 120 8.77 4.96 -1.12
C LYS A 120 7.40 4.68 -0.50
N GLU A 121 6.51 4.02 -1.25
CA GLU A 121 5.12 3.77 -0.84
C GLU A 121 4.85 2.29 -0.47
N GLY A 122 5.88 1.46 -0.54
CA GLY A 122 5.81 0.04 -0.21
C GLY A 122 6.78 -0.36 0.90
N TYR A 123 8.05 -0.52 0.57
CA TYR A 123 9.06 -1.09 1.47
C TYR A 123 9.37 -0.20 2.67
N GLU A 124 9.41 1.13 2.49
CA GLU A 124 9.59 2.05 3.62
C GLU A 124 8.45 1.90 4.63
N MET A 125 7.20 1.88 4.14
CA MET A 125 6.03 1.68 4.99
C MET A 125 5.99 0.28 5.60
N GLY A 126 6.38 -0.75 4.84
CA GLY A 126 6.48 -2.13 5.32
C GLY A 126 7.44 -2.25 6.51
N ARG A 127 8.62 -1.62 6.44
CA ARG A 127 9.59 -1.56 7.54
C ARG A 127 9.04 -0.81 8.75
N TRP A 128 8.41 0.34 8.51
CA TRP A 128 7.82 1.16 9.57
C TRP A 128 6.76 0.39 10.35
N LEU A 129 5.90 -0.36 9.65
CA LEU A 129 4.87 -1.21 10.23
C LEU A 129 5.48 -2.39 10.99
N ALA A 130 6.44 -3.11 10.39
CA ALA A 130 7.10 -4.25 11.01
C ALA A 130 7.81 -3.86 12.31
N ALA A 131 8.49 -2.71 12.35
CA ALA A 131 9.10 -2.17 13.57
C ALA A 131 8.08 -1.89 14.69
N ARG A 132 6.77 -1.87 14.37
CA ARG A 132 5.66 -1.63 15.32
C ARG A 132 4.78 -2.85 15.55
N GLY A 133 5.24 -4.03 15.15
CA GLY A 133 4.57 -5.31 15.41
C GLY A 133 3.55 -5.74 14.36
N PHE A 134 3.31 -4.97 13.31
CA PHE A 134 2.42 -5.35 12.22
C PHE A 134 3.15 -6.21 11.19
N THR A 135 2.53 -7.29 10.72
CA THR A 135 3.00 -7.95 9.50
C THR A 135 2.54 -7.16 8.28
N ALA A 136 3.47 -6.70 7.45
CA ALA A 136 3.14 -5.90 6.27
C ALA A 136 3.37 -6.70 4.98
N PHE A 137 2.40 -6.57 4.05
CA PHE A 137 2.39 -7.23 2.75
C PHE A 137 2.36 -6.17 1.66
N VAL A 138 3.45 -5.97 0.94
CA VAL A 138 3.55 -5.00 -0.16
C VAL A 138 3.12 -5.67 -1.45
N LEU A 139 2.04 -5.20 -2.06
CA LEU A 139 1.44 -5.79 -3.24
C LEU A 139 2.10 -5.30 -4.54
N PHE A 140 2.56 -6.24 -5.33
CA PHE A 140 2.92 -6.06 -6.74
C PHE A 140 1.72 -6.51 -7.57
N TYR A 141 0.87 -5.57 -7.94
CA TYR A 141 -0.38 -5.84 -8.65
C TYR A 141 -0.27 -5.60 -10.14
N ARG A 142 -1.08 -6.30 -10.92
CA ARG A 142 -1.18 -6.13 -12.37
C ARG A 142 -1.72 -4.74 -12.72
N LEU A 143 -1.16 -4.14 -13.77
CA LEU A 143 -1.52 -2.79 -14.19
C LEU A 143 -2.61 -2.85 -15.28
N PRO A 144 -3.74 -2.13 -15.12
CA PRO A 144 -4.89 -2.23 -16.04
C PRO A 144 -4.56 -1.90 -17.49
N GLY A 145 -3.66 -0.92 -17.72
CA GLY A 145 -3.26 -0.49 -19.06
C GLY A 145 -2.40 -1.50 -19.85
N GLU A 146 -2.06 -2.65 -19.26
CA GLU A 146 -1.18 -3.67 -19.88
C GLU A 146 -1.93 -4.74 -20.68
N GLY A 147 -3.24 -4.58 -20.90
CA GLY A 147 -4.01 -5.47 -21.80
C GLY A 147 -4.50 -6.77 -21.16
N TRP A 148 -4.62 -6.85 -19.86
CA TRP A 148 -5.22 -7.95 -19.14
C TRP A 148 -6.71 -8.10 -19.44
N ALA A 149 -7.22 -9.35 -19.58
CA ALA A 149 -8.62 -9.60 -19.93
C ALA A 149 -9.62 -9.03 -18.90
N ALA A 150 -9.25 -8.94 -17.62
CA ALA A 150 -10.09 -8.32 -16.59
C ALA A 150 -10.16 -6.79 -16.71
N GLY A 151 -9.36 -6.17 -17.59
CA GLY A 151 -9.36 -4.73 -17.82
C GLY A 151 -9.21 -3.92 -16.52
N PRO A 152 -10.11 -2.96 -16.27
CA PRO A 152 -10.06 -2.10 -15.07
C PRO A 152 -10.08 -2.87 -13.73
N ASP A 153 -10.67 -4.07 -13.69
CA ASP A 153 -10.80 -4.87 -12.47
C ASP A 153 -9.54 -5.69 -12.13
N VAL A 154 -8.51 -5.69 -12.99
CA VAL A 154 -7.35 -6.57 -12.81
C VAL A 154 -6.60 -6.30 -11.51
N ALA A 155 -6.41 -5.03 -11.16
CA ALA A 155 -5.74 -4.65 -9.91
C ALA A 155 -6.59 -5.00 -8.68
N LEU A 156 -7.91 -4.78 -8.75
CA LEU A 156 -8.84 -5.17 -7.68
C LEU A 156 -8.86 -6.69 -7.48
N SER A 157 -8.81 -7.47 -8.57
CA SER A 157 -8.69 -8.94 -8.50
C SER A 157 -7.47 -9.38 -7.69
N ASP A 158 -6.31 -8.74 -7.93
CA ASP A 158 -5.09 -9.03 -7.18
C ASP A 158 -5.19 -8.60 -5.71
N ALA A 159 -5.77 -7.43 -5.43
CA ALA A 159 -5.97 -6.95 -4.07
C ALA A 159 -6.93 -7.83 -3.26
N GLN A 160 -8.05 -8.25 -3.87
CA GLN A 160 -8.99 -9.21 -3.24
C GLN A 160 -8.31 -10.56 -2.97
N ARG A 161 -7.56 -11.07 -3.95
CA ARG A 161 -6.82 -12.32 -3.81
C ARG A 161 -5.76 -12.24 -2.70
N ALA A 162 -5.02 -11.12 -2.64
CA ALA A 162 -4.04 -10.86 -1.60
C ALA A 162 -4.67 -10.89 -0.20
N MET A 163 -5.79 -10.20 0.02
CA MET A 163 -6.52 -10.21 1.29
C MET A 163 -6.92 -11.62 1.72
N ARG A 164 -7.45 -12.42 0.79
CA ARG A 164 -7.85 -13.80 1.02
C ARG A 164 -6.68 -14.70 1.37
N LEU A 165 -5.56 -14.57 0.66
CA LEU A 165 -4.32 -15.32 0.94
C LEU A 165 -3.73 -14.98 2.31
N ILE A 166 -3.70 -13.69 2.69
CA ILE A 166 -3.23 -13.27 4.01
C ILE A 166 -4.07 -13.94 5.11
N ARG A 167 -5.39 -13.95 5.00
CA ARG A 167 -6.29 -14.63 5.94
C ARG A 167 -6.13 -16.13 5.93
N HIS A 168 -6.01 -16.74 4.76
CA HIS A 168 -5.80 -18.18 4.62
C HIS A 168 -4.51 -18.66 5.30
N ARG A 169 -3.47 -17.82 5.22
CA ARG A 169 -2.14 -18.08 5.79
C ARG A 169 -1.91 -17.37 7.14
N ALA A 170 -2.95 -16.92 7.80
CA ALA A 170 -2.83 -16.08 9.01
C ALA A 170 -1.98 -16.75 10.11
N ARG A 171 -2.07 -18.07 10.27
CA ARG A 171 -1.27 -18.84 11.24
C ARG A 171 0.23 -18.80 10.95
N ASP A 172 0.62 -18.80 9.67
CA ASP A 172 2.03 -18.76 9.25
C ASP A 172 2.72 -17.44 9.67
N PHE A 173 1.93 -16.40 9.90
CA PHE A 173 2.37 -15.04 10.20
C PHE A 173 2.01 -14.59 11.63
N ALA A 174 1.45 -15.45 12.46
CA ALA A 174 0.91 -15.11 13.78
C ALA A 174 -0.07 -13.90 13.69
N ILE A 175 -0.98 -13.95 12.71
CA ILE A 175 -2.02 -12.94 12.46
C ILE A 175 -3.38 -13.48 12.87
N GLU A 176 -4.21 -12.62 13.46
CA GLU A 176 -5.63 -12.85 13.62
C GLU A 176 -6.33 -12.57 12.28
N PRO A 177 -7.04 -13.54 11.65
CA PRO A 177 -7.58 -13.38 10.30
C PRO A 177 -8.48 -12.17 10.11
N GLU A 178 -9.17 -11.74 11.15
CA GLU A 178 -10.06 -10.57 11.11
C GLU A 178 -9.32 -9.22 11.27
N ARG A 179 -8.05 -9.24 11.69
CA ARG A 179 -7.24 -8.04 11.91
C ARG A 179 -6.28 -7.77 10.74
N VAL A 180 -6.82 -7.83 9.51
CA VAL A 180 -6.09 -7.53 8.26
C VAL A 180 -6.66 -6.28 7.64
N SER A 181 -5.90 -5.18 7.66
CA SER A 181 -6.25 -3.88 7.06
C SER A 181 -5.60 -3.67 5.71
N ALA A 182 -6.09 -2.68 4.97
CA ALA A 182 -5.46 -2.20 3.75
C ALA A 182 -4.96 -0.76 3.93
N MET A 183 -3.84 -0.42 3.28
CA MET A 183 -3.29 0.93 3.17
C MET A 183 -2.81 1.15 1.76
N GLY A 184 -3.16 2.28 1.15
CA GLY A 184 -2.76 2.53 -0.23
C GLY A 184 -2.44 4.00 -0.49
N PHE A 185 -1.61 4.25 -1.50
CA PHE A 185 -1.04 5.56 -1.79
C PHE A 185 -1.37 6.00 -3.21
N SER A 186 -1.85 7.24 -3.43
CA SER A 186 -2.12 7.79 -4.76
C SER A 186 -3.04 6.88 -5.59
N ALA A 187 -2.63 6.38 -6.75
CA ALA A 187 -3.37 5.37 -7.51
C ALA A 187 -3.53 4.04 -6.74
N GLY A 188 -2.56 3.66 -5.90
CA GLY A 188 -2.71 2.56 -4.94
C GLY A 188 -3.70 2.91 -3.82
N GLY A 189 -3.86 4.20 -3.49
CA GLY A 189 -4.93 4.71 -2.62
C GLY A 189 -6.30 4.51 -3.25
N HIS A 190 -6.41 4.67 -4.57
CA HIS A 190 -7.60 4.29 -5.33
C HIS A 190 -7.87 2.80 -5.19
N LEU A 191 -6.87 1.94 -5.42
CA LEU A 191 -7.02 0.49 -5.29
C LEU A 191 -7.44 0.08 -3.87
N CYS A 192 -6.89 0.74 -2.85
CA CYS A 192 -7.29 0.54 -1.45
C CYS A 192 -8.75 0.94 -1.20
N ALA A 193 -9.19 2.08 -1.73
CA ALA A 193 -10.56 2.55 -1.64
C ALA A 193 -11.52 1.66 -2.45
N ASP A 194 -11.11 1.21 -3.64
CA ASP A 194 -11.89 0.30 -4.48
C ASP A 194 -12.05 -1.07 -3.79
N LEU A 195 -10.99 -1.60 -3.18
CA LEU A 195 -11.07 -2.79 -2.33
C LEU A 195 -12.03 -2.60 -1.16
N ALA A 196 -12.01 -1.44 -0.49
CA ALA A 196 -12.88 -1.13 0.64
C ALA A 196 -14.36 -1.00 0.25
N THR A 197 -14.65 -0.60 -0.98
CA THR A 197 -16.02 -0.38 -1.47
C THR A 197 -16.55 -1.54 -2.31
N ARG A 198 -15.68 -2.31 -2.96
CA ARG A 198 -16.02 -3.40 -3.87
C ARG A 198 -15.40 -4.74 -3.44
N PHE A 199 -15.13 -4.94 -2.14
CA PHE A 199 -14.55 -6.18 -1.61
C PHE A 199 -15.35 -7.44 -1.96
N ALA A 200 -16.67 -7.32 -2.14
CA ALA A 200 -17.57 -8.44 -2.48
C ALA A 200 -17.76 -8.63 -4.00
N ALA A 201 -17.21 -7.75 -4.84
CA ALA A 201 -17.32 -7.87 -6.29
C ALA A 201 -16.63 -9.15 -6.79
N LYS A 202 -17.27 -9.84 -7.74
CA LYS A 202 -16.72 -11.05 -8.35
C LYS A 202 -15.85 -10.67 -9.55
N THR A 203 -14.58 -10.33 -9.30
CA THR A 203 -13.65 -9.86 -10.33
C THR A 203 -12.79 -10.96 -10.94
N TYR A 204 -12.85 -12.17 -10.39
CA TYR A 204 -12.17 -13.36 -10.92
C TYR A 204 -12.88 -14.65 -10.50
N VAL A 205 -12.55 -15.73 -11.18
CA VAL A 205 -13.05 -17.10 -10.85
C VAL A 205 -12.22 -17.64 -9.68
N PRO A 206 -12.84 -18.20 -8.62
CA PRO A 206 -12.12 -18.80 -7.49
C PRO A 206 -11.10 -19.86 -7.94
N VAL A 207 -9.92 -19.87 -7.34
CA VAL A 207 -8.78 -20.72 -7.70
C VAL A 207 -8.56 -21.84 -6.68
N ASP A 208 -8.72 -21.54 -5.39
CA ASP A 208 -8.47 -22.48 -4.30
C ASP A 208 -9.28 -22.12 -3.03
N ALA A 209 -9.01 -22.83 -1.93
CA ALA A 209 -9.74 -22.65 -0.67
C ALA A 209 -9.63 -21.24 -0.06
N ALA A 210 -8.58 -20.47 -0.39
CA ALA A 210 -8.46 -19.11 0.11
C ALA A 210 -9.58 -18.21 -0.43
N ASP A 211 -10.13 -18.50 -1.62
CA ASP A 211 -11.17 -17.70 -2.26
C ASP A 211 -12.56 -17.86 -1.62
N ALA A 212 -12.73 -18.80 -0.72
CA ALA A 212 -13.92 -18.88 0.14
C ALA A 212 -13.92 -17.83 1.26
N LEU A 213 -12.77 -17.19 1.54
CA LEU A 213 -12.64 -16.17 2.57
C LEU A 213 -13.05 -14.79 2.06
N SER A 214 -13.44 -13.90 2.97
CA SER A 214 -13.78 -12.52 2.64
C SER A 214 -12.54 -11.71 2.21
N ALA A 215 -12.69 -10.87 1.19
CA ALA A 215 -11.67 -9.88 0.82
C ALA A 215 -11.86 -8.53 1.54
N LYS A 216 -12.88 -8.38 2.40
CA LYS A 216 -13.18 -7.13 3.11
C LYS A 216 -12.05 -6.78 4.09
N PRO A 217 -11.41 -5.62 4.00
CA PRO A 217 -10.43 -5.20 5.01
C PRO A 217 -11.08 -4.97 6.37
N HIS A 218 -10.33 -5.17 7.47
CA HIS A 218 -10.72 -4.73 8.81
C HIS A 218 -10.95 -3.20 8.85
N SER A 219 -10.05 -2.47 8.23
CA SER A 219 -10.11 -1.03 8.01
C SER A 219 -9.29 -0.68 6.77
N ALA A 220 -9.50 0.50 6.19
CA ALA A 220 -8.75 0.94 5.01
C ALA A 220 -8.21 2.36 5.19
N ALA A 221 -6.98 2.58 4.71
CA ALA A 221 -6.28 3.85 4.80
C ALA A 221 -5.83 4.34 3.41
N PRO A 222 -6.72 4.94 2.61
CA PRO A 222 -6.35 5.66 1.39
C PRO A 222 -5.60 6.96 1.73
N ILE A 223 -4.34 7.05 1.30
CA ILE A 223 -3.41 8.15 1.56
C ILE A 223 -3.23 8.95 0.26
N TYR A 224 -3.54 10.24 0.25
CA TYR A 224 -3.62 11.11 -0.94
C TYR A 224 -4.18 10.39 -2.16
N PRO A 225 -5.38 9.77 -2.01
CA PRO A 225 -5.88 8.83 -3.00
C PRO A 225 -6.42 9.53 -4.24
N VAL A 226 -6.22 8.91 -5.40
CA VAL A 226 -7.13 9.07 -6.52
C VAL A 226 -8.45 8.43 -6.13
N VAL A 227 -9.60 9.05 -6.44
CA VAL A 227 -10.93 8.53 -6.09
C VAL A 227 -11.91 8.67 -7.25
N SER A 228 -12.00 9.86 -7.84
CA SER A 228 -12.88 10.11 -8.99
C SER A 228 -12.20 9.75 -10.30
N MET A 229 -12.92 9.04 -11.17
CA MET A 229 -12.53 8.86 -12.56
C MET A 229 -13.18 9.88 -13.50
N SER A 230 -13.95 10.85 -12.96
CA SER A 230 -14.62 11.89 -13.72
C SER A 230 -13.98 13.25 -13.48
N ALA A 231 -13.90 14.10 -14.54
CA ALA A 231 -13.48 15.48 -14.40
C ALA A 231 -14.48 16.25 -13.48
N PRO A 232 -14.03 17.30 -12.76
CA PRO A 232 -12.68 17.88 -12.76
C PRO A 232 -11.71 17.17 -11.82
N ASP A 233 -12.14 16.21 -11.00
CA ASP A 233 -11.38 15.64 -9.89
C ASP A 233 -10.47 14.47 -10.31
N ALA A 234 -10.68 13.90 -11.49
CA ALA A 234 -9.89 12.78 -11.97
C ALA A 234 -8.42 13.17 -12.17
N HIS A 235 -7.51 12.33 -11.65
CA HIS A 235 -6.10 12.36 -12.08
C HIS A 235 -6.02 11.81 -13.52
N PRO A 236 -5.69 12.62 -14.54
CA PRO A 236 -5.85 12.22 -15.94
C PRO A 236 -5.11 10.94 -16.31
N GLY A 237 -3.84 10.79 -15.88
CA GLY A 237 -3.03 9.62 -16.17
C GLY A 237 -3.57 8.34 -15.55
N SER A 238 -4.01 8.37 -14.29
CA SER A 238 -4.62 7.22 -13.62
C SER A 238 -5.94 6.83 -14.25
N ARG A 239 -6.77 7.80 -14.60
CA ARG A 239 -8.05 7.58 -15.29
C ARG A 239 -7.84 6.91 -16.64
N GLU A 240 -6.94 7.43 -17.47
CA GLU A 240 -6.68 6.88 -18.79
C GLU A 240 -6.19 5.42 -18.72
N LEU A 241 -5.27 5.12 -17.81
CA LEU A 241 -4.71 3.77 -17.65
C LEU A 241 -5.67 2.78 -16.99
N LEU A 242 -6.57 3.26 -16.12
CA LEU A 242 -7.54 2.39 -15.46
C LEU A 242 -8.74 2.08 -16.35
N VAL A 243 -9.43 3.10 -16.87
CA VAL A 243 -10.71 2.95 -17.55
C VAL A 243 -10.64 3.23 -19.07
N GLY A 244 -9.51 3.69 -19.56
CA GLY A 244 -9.29 4.02 -20.97
C GLY A 244 -9.58 5.47 -21.31
N LYS A 245 -8.94 5.96 -22.39
CA LYS A 245 -9.03 7.37 -22.83
C LYS A 245 -10.46 7.80 -23.14
N ALA A 246 -11.24 6.92 -23.76
CA ALA A 246 -12.62 7.18 -24.19
C ALA A 246 -13.66 6.48 -23.30
N ALA A 247 -13.37 6.34 -21.99
CA ALA A 247 -14.30 5.68 -21.07
C ALA A 247 -15.67 6.38 -21.02
N ALA A 248 -16.74 5.58 -21.10
CA ALA A 248 -18.10 6.08 -20.91
C ALA A 248 -18.33 6.49 -19.44
N PRO A 249 -19.25 7.44 -19.16
CA PRO A 249 -19.55 7.89 -17.79
C PRO A 249 -19.93 6.75 -16.82
N ALA A 250 -20.57 5.70 -17.32
CA ALA A 250 -20.92 4.52 -16.51
C ALA A 250 -19.67 3.75 -16.06
N MET A 251 -18.64 3.66 -16.90
CA MET A 251 -17.36 3.03 -16.58
C MET A 251 -16.59 3.87 -15.53
N GLU A 252 -16.57 5.19 -15.71
CA GLU A 252 -15.98 6.10 -14.71
C GLU A 252 -16.69 5.98 -13.35
N ALA A 253 -18.02 5.91 -13.36
CA ALA A 253 -18.81 5.75 -12.14
C ALA A 253 -18.53 4.41 -11.45
N ALA A 254 -18.45 3.31 -12.22
CA ALA A 254 -18.18 1.97 -11.69
C ALA A 254 -16.80 1.86 -11.00
N HIS A 255 -15.83 2.66 -11.46
CA HIS A 255 -14.48 2.69 -10.92
C HIS A 255 -14.17 3.97 -10.12
N SER A 256 -15.18 4.64 -9.58
CA SER A 256 -15.06 5.77 -8.67
C SER A 256 -15.54 5.33 -7.27
N PRO A 257 -14.65 4.98 -6.32
CA PRO A 257 -15.02 4.42 -5.01
C PRO A 257 -16.07 5.20 -4.24
N HIS A 258 -16.07 6.54 -4.31
CA HIS A 258 -17.07 7.37 -3.65
C HIS A 258 -18.51 7.15 -4.19
N ARG A 259 -18.66 6.63 -5.40
CA ARG A 259 -19.98 6.31 -6.00
C ARG A 259 -20.46 4.89 -5.64
N ASN A 260 -19.57 4.08 -5.13
CA ASN A 260 -19.81 2.67 -4.84
C ASN A 260 -19.72 2.34 -3.34
N MET A 261 -19.85 3.32 -2.45
CA MET A 261 -19.69 3.14 -1.01
C MET A 261 -20.86 2.33 -0.43
N PRO A 262 -20.64 1.08 0.04
CA PRO A 262 -21.70 0.31 0.69
C PRO A 262 -21.80 0.67 2.19
N ARG A 263 -22.95 0.38 2.80
CA ARG A 263 -23.17 0.66 4.23
C ARG A 263 -22.26 -0.16 5.15
N ASP A 264 -21.86 -1.32 4.70
CA ASP A 264 -20.96 -2.21 5.43
C ASP A 264 -19.48 -2.06 5.02
N ALA A 265 -19.11 -0.97 4.36
CA ALA A 265 -17.72 -0.66 4.10
C ALA A 265 -16.92 -0.59 5.42
N PRO A 266 -15.62 -0.99 5.40
CA PRO A 266 -14.79 -0.93 6.59
C PRO A 266 -14.57 0.53 7.03
N PRO A 267 -14.19 0.78 8.29
CA PRO A 267 -13.75 2.10 8.73
C PRO A 267 -12.62 2.66 7.86
N LEU A 268 -12.66 3.97 7.58
CA LEU A 268 -11.70 4.64 6.72
C LEU A 268 -10.83 5.65 7.50
N PHE A 269 -9.54 5.66 7.18
CA PHE A 269 -8.60 6.73 7.54
C PHE A 269 -8.16 7.43 6.25
N LEU A 270 -8.47 8.70 6.12
CA LEU A 270 -8.17 9.49 4.93
C LEU A 270 -7.14 10.57 5.25
N LEU A 271 -6.17 10.73 4.37
CA LEU A 271 -5.10 11.71 4.53
C LEU A 271 -4.79 12.38 3.19
N HIS A 272 -4.66 13.72 3.19
CA HIS A 272 -4.26 14.49 1.99
C HIS A 272 -3.53 15.76 2.40
N ALA A 273 -2.87 16.39 1.44
CA ALA A 273 -2.35 17.76 1.56
C ALA A 273 -3.12 18.68 0.61
N GLU A 274 -3.44 19.91 1.06
CA GLU A 274 -4.17 20.90 0.28
C GLU A 274 -3.36 21.40 -0.93
N ASP A 275 -2.01 21.39 -0.80
CA ASP A 275 -1.05 21.79 -1.85
C ASP A 275 -0.68 20.64 -2.81
N ASP A 276 -1.47 19.56 -2.86
CA ASP A 276 -1.28 18.47 -3.81
C ASP A 276 -1.63 18.91 -5.23
N ASP A 277 -0.61 19.07 -6.07
CA ASP A 277 -0.72 19.55 -7.46
C ASP A 277 -0.97 18.42 -8.48
N ALA A 278 -0.90 17.17 -8.06
CA ALA A 278 -1.10 16.00 -8.92
C ALA A 278 -2.50 15.39 -8.77
N VAL A 279 -2.98 15.24 -7.54
CA VAL A 279 -4.29 14.67 -7.22
C VAL A 279 -5.08 15.67 -6.38
N PRO A 280 -6.14 16.30 -6.93
CA PRO A 280 -6.92 17.29 -6.19
C PRO A 280 -7.42 16.74 -4.84
N VAL A 281 -7.25 17.51 -3.77
CA VAL A 281 -7.71 17.16 -2.41
C VAL A 281 -9.19 16.79 -2.36
N ASN A 282 -9.98 17.30 -3.31
CA ASN A 282 -11.39 16.97 -3.45
C ASN A 282 -11.67 15.46 -3.60
N ASN A 283 -10.71 14.67 -4.12
CA ASN A 283 -10.83 13.21 -4.12
C ASN A 283 -11.06 12.65 -2.71
N THR A 284 -10.30 13.11 -1.73
CA THR A 284 -10.47 12.72 -0.31
C THR A 284 -11.81 13.23 0.25
N LEU A 285 -12.21 14.44 -0.09
CA LEU A 285 -13.49 15.03 0.37
C LEU A 285 -14.69 14.27 -0.18
N LEU A 286 -14.67 13.86 -1.45
CA LEU A 286 -15.71 13.03 -2.08
C LEU A 286 -15.84 11.67 -1.39
N LEU A 287 -14.71 10.99 -1.12
CA LEU A 287 -14.72 9.69 -0.44
C LEU A 287 -15.24 9.82 1.00
N ARG A 288 -14.81 10.87 1.71
CA ARG A 288 -15.31 11.19 3.06
C ARG A 288 -16.82 11.45 3.05
N ALA A 289 -17.32 12.26 2.12
CA ALA A 289 -18.73 12.57 2.01
C ALA A 289 -19.57 11.30 1.77
N ALA A 290 -19.11 10.42 0.87
CA ALA A 290 -19.75 9.14 0.60
C ALA A 290 -19.79 8.23 1.83
N ALA A 291 -18.67 8.12 2.55
CA ALA A 291 -18.60 7.33 3.79
C ALA A 291 -19.59 7.85 4.84
N LYS A 292 -19.64 9.17 5.07
CA LYS A 292 -20.59 9.78 6.02
C LYS A 292 -22.04 9.56 5.61
N ALA A 293 -22.36 9.65 4.32
CA ALA A 293 -23.72 9.42 3.79
C ALA A 293 -24.21 7.99 4.02
N GLN A 294 -23.29 7.01 4.06
CA GLN A 294 -23.59 5.60 4.33
C GLN A 294 -23.46 5.21 5.82
N GLY A 295 -23.11 6.14 6.69
CA GLY A 295 -22.91 5.86 8.12
C GLY A 295 -21.60 5.12 8.41
N VAL A 296 -20.66 5.08 7.46
CA VAL A 296 -19.35 4.46 7.61
C VAL A 296 -18.46 5.35 8.48
N ARG A 297 -17.76 4.73 9.45
CA ARG A 297 -16.79 5.44 10.29
C ARG A 297 -15.64 5.96 9.44
N VAL A 298 -15.33 7.24 9.52
CA VAL A 298 -14.25 7.87 8.77
C VAL A 298 -13.54 8.93 9.59
N GLU A 299 -12.23 8.83 9.67
CA GLU A 299 -11.34 9.87 10.19
C GLU A 299 -10.60 10.50 9.01
N THR A 300 -10.42 11.83 9.02
CA THR A 300 -9.83 12.56 7.91
C THR A 300 -8.87 13.63 8.41
N HIS A 301 -7.66 13.64 7.85
CA HIS A 301 -6.64 14.63 8.12
C HIS A 301 -6.26 15.34 6.82
N LEU A 302 -6.39 16.67 6.82
CA LEU A 302 -5.95 17.53 5.73
C LEU A 302 -4.85 18.44 6.26
N PHE A 303 -3.73 18.47 5.56
CA PHE A 303 -2.59 19.32 5.88
C PHE A 303 -2.44 20.40 4.83
N GLU A 304 -2.17 21.63 5.26
CA GLU A 304 -1.95 22.74 4.33
C GLU A 304 -0.79 22.43 3.37
N PHE A 305 0.30 21.85 3.90
CA PHE A 305 1.52 21.54 3.14
C PHE A 305 1.92 20.07 3.24
N GLY A 306 2.26 19.49 2.10
CA GLY A 306 2.73 18.11 1.96
C GLY A 306 3.13 17.80 0.55
N GLY A 307 2.38 18.33 -0.42
CA GLY A 307 2.48 18.00 -1.83
C GLY A 307 1.95 16.60 -2.12
N HIS A 308 2.27 16.05 -3.30
CA HIS A 308 1.89 14.70 -3.68
C HIS A 308 2.97 13.66 -3.39
N GLY A 309 2.54 12.45 -3.01
CA GLY A 309 3.43 11.30 -2.97
C GLY A 309 4.53 11.43 -1.91
N PHE A 310 4.25 12.03 -0.76
CA PHE A 310 5.25 12.23 0.29
C PHE A 310 5.69 10.93 0.97
N GLY A 311 4.87 9.88 1.04
CA GLY A 311 5.19 8.64 1.76
C GLY A 311 5.63 8.90 3.19
N LEU A 312 6.73 8.27 3.62
CA LEU A 312 7.36 8.56 4.92
C LEU A 312 8.48 9.60 4.77
N ARG A 313 9.47 9.33 3.91
CA ARG A 313 10.71 10.14 3.88
C ARG A 313 10.52 11.56 3.37
N LYS A 314 9.62 11.79 2.38
CA LYS A 314 9.36 13.14 1.85
C LYS A 314 8.39 13.96 2.74
N ALA A 315 7.82 13.33 3.77
CA ALA A 315 7.04 14.00 4.81
C ALA A 315 7.94 14.66 5.86
N ILE A 316 9.17 14.20 6.02
CA ILE A 316 10.12 14.68 7.05
C ILE A 316 10.34 16.21 6.91
N GLY A 317 10.21 16.92 8.02
CA GLY A 317 10.33 18.38 8.10
C GLY A 317 9.11 19.16 7.63
N LYS A 318 8.02 18.49 7.25
CA LYS A 318 6.74 19.11 6.88
C LYS A 318 5.67 18.86 7.94
N PRO A 319 4.60 19.66 8.02
CA PRO A 319 3.49 19.42 8.96
C PRO A 319 2.91 18.00 8.86
N VAL A 320 2.90 17.43 7.66
CA VAL A 320 2.39 16.07 7.40
C VAL A 320 3.29 14.95 7.94
N GLU A 321 4.47 15.23 8.46
CA GLU A 321 5.40 14.22 9.02
C GLU A 321 4.76 13.35 10.12
N VAL A 322 3.82 13.90 10.86
CA VAL A 322 3.15 13.20 11.98
C VAL A 322 2.14 12.13 11.53
N TRP A 323 1.82 12.04 10.25
CA TRP A 323 0.72 11.23 9.74
C TRP A 323 0.78 9.73 10.11
N PRO A 324 1.95 9.07 10.14
CA PRO A 324 1.99 7.64 10.46
C PRO A 324 1.56 7.36 11.90
N GLU A 325 1.88 8.28 12.82
CA GLU A 325 1.46 8.16 14.22
C GLU A 325 -0.03 8.49 14.40
N LEU A 326 -0.61 9.40 13.60
CA LEU A 326 -2.06 9.64 13.55
C LEU A 326 -2.79 8.37 13.10
N TRP A 327 -2.31 7.73 12.01
CA TRP A 327 -2.86 6.45 11.57
C TRP A 327 -2.76 5.38 12.68
N ARG A 328 -1.63 5.27 13.35
CA ARG A 328 -1.42 4.31 14.43
C ARG A 328 -2.36 4.55 15.61
N ALA A 329 -2.58 5.80 15.99
CA ALA A 329 -3.53 6.18 17.02
C ALA A 329 -4.95 5.78 16.63
N TRP A 330 -5.35 6.09 15.39
CA TRP A 330 -6.65 5.70 14.85
C TRP A 330 -6.81 4.17 14.75
N ALA A 331 -5.79 3.44 14.34
CA ALA A 331 -5.81 1.98 14.22
C ALA A 331 -6.17 1.29 15.55
N ARG A 332 -5.74 1.87 16.70
CA ARG A 332 -6.18 1.39 18.03
C ARG A 332 -7.67 1.58 18.26
N THR A 333 -8.25 2.69 17.81
CA THR A 333 -9.70 2.95 17.98
C THR A 333 -10.57 1.99 17.17
N THR A 334 -10.01 1.34 16.14
CA THR A 334 -10.70 0.33 15.35
C THR A 334 -10.52 -1.10 15.88
N GLY A 335 -9.62 -1.30 16.86
CA GLY A 335 -9.25 -2.63 17.36
C GLY A 335 -8.24 -3.36 16.46
N LEU A 336 -7.64 -2.67 15.48
CA LEU A 336 -6.59 -3.27 14.64
C LEU A 336 -5.29 -3.48 15.45
N ALA A 337 -4.88 -2.47 16.20
CA ALA A 337 -3.75 -2.55 17.13
C ALA A 337 -4.26 -2.62 18.58
N LEU A 338 -3.66 -3.49 19.40
CA LEU A 338 -3.93 -3.58 20.83
C LEU A 338 -3.03 -2.62 21.61
#